data_8adaa8c3f6c2c6006d06b5be1192be4e
#
_entry.id   8adaa8c3f6c2c6006d06b5be1192be4e
#
_cell.length_a   1.000
_cell.length_b   1.000
_cell.length_c   1.000
_cell.angle_alpha   90.00
_cell.angle_beta   90.00
_cell.angle_gamma   90.00
#
_symmetry.space_group_name_H-M   'P 1'
#
loop_
_entity.id
_entity.type
_entity.pdbx_description
1 polymer ?
#
loop_
_entity_poly.entity_id
_entity_poly.type
_entity_poly.pdbx_seq_one_letter_code
_entity_poly.pdbx_strand_id
1 'polypeptide(L)'
;MPRHEKGYRSVALHELFHVYQLSSIADPSISKDAEYRLMGKRMGNSSVDVPWWMEGTAVYFGHYFYDQQPVAVANSLYNEMHRYLTTDYNGNGKGPIPDQYKAYRDSGTTMTELSFESDEKNVAYRIGAWFVAFMVDQFGIDKIFDFYEGLEEAGSFETQFVATFGKSHTEWISDFDAFLEKPYEEKMAIIPS
;
A
#
# COMPACT_ATOMS: atom_id res chain seq x y z
N MET A 1 -24.30 -5.67 -16.15
CA MET A 1 -22.95 -6.26 -16.22
C MET A 1 -22.77 -7.23 -15.06
N PRO A 2 -22.23 -8.43 -15.30
CA PRO A 2 -21.99 -9.38 -14.22
C PRO A 2 -21.00 -8.80 -13.19
N ARG A 3 -21.24 -9.09 -11.91
CA ARG A 3 -20.40 -8.61 -10.78
C ARG A 3 -18.91 -8.96 -10.91
N HIS A 4 -18.58 -9.99 -11.68
CA HIS A 4 -17.22 -10.47 -11.87
C HIS A 4 -16.32 -9.55 -12.74
N GLU A 5 -16.87 -8.79 -13.70
CA GLU A 5 -16.03 -7.94 -14.56
C GLU A 5 -15.49 -6.69 -13.85
N LYS A 6 -16.13 -6.23 -12.77
CA LYS A 6 -15.77 -5.00 -12.09
C LYS A 6 -14.49 -5.12 -11.25
N GLY A 7 -14.23 -6.31 -10.68
CA GLY A 7 -13.05 -6.54 -9.86
C GLY A 7 -11.75 -6.71 -10.66
N TYR A 8 -11.82 -7.25 -11.87
CA TYR A 8 -10.62 -7.52 -12.67
C TYR A 8 -9.91 -6.26 -13.17
N ARG A 9 -10.59 -5.13 -13.29
CA ARG A 9 -10.00 -3.91 -13.87
C ARG A 9 -9.09 -3.18 -12.88
N SER A 10 -9.50 -3.05 -11.63
CA SER A 10 -8.64 -2.50 -10.58
C SER A 10 -7.46 -3.43 -10.30
N VAL A 11 -7.66 -4.75 -10.37
CA VAL A 11 -6.59 -5.74 -10.28
C VAL A 11 -5.59 -5.58 -11.42
N ALA A 12 -6.06 -5.41 -12.68
CA ALA A 12 -5.15 -5.20 -13.80
C ALA A 12 -4.31 -3.92 -13.65
N LEU A 13 -4.87 -2.84 -13.09
CA LEU A 13 -4.14 -1.61 -12.81
C LEU A 13 -3.20 -1.76 -11.60
N HIS A 14 -3.56 -2.57 -10.62
CA HIS A 14 -2.69 -2.98 -9.53
C HIS A 14 -1.44 -3.71 -10.06
N GLU A 15 -1.63 -4.71 -10.91
CA GLU A 15 -0.51 -5.44 -11.53
C GLU A 15 0.34 -4.54 -12.45
N LEU A 16 -0.30 -3.61 -13.17
CA LEU A 16 0.43 -2.61 -13.96
C LEU A 16 1.27 -1.68 -13.09
N PHE A 17 0.79 -1.36 -11.89
CA PHE A 17 1.58 -0.57 -10.94
C PHE A 17 2.82 -1.32 -10.47
N HIS A 18 2.75 -2.64 -10.29
CA HIS A 18 3.96 -3.45 -10.03
C HIS A 18 4.98 -3.39 -11.18
N VAL A 19 4.52 -3.33 -12.44
CA VAL A 19 5.44 -3.12 -13.57
C VAL A 19 6.16 -1.77 -13.45
N TYR A 20 5.44 -0.71 -13.07
CA TYR A 20 6.04 0.60 -12.80
C TYR A 20 7.08 0.54 -11.65
N GLN A 21 6.71 -0.08 -10.52
CA GLN A 21 7.62 -0.26 -9.39
C GLN A 21 8.91 -1.00 -9.78
N LEU A 22 8.76 -2.08 -10.54
CA LEU A 22 9.91 -2.85 -11.05
C LEU A 22 10.76 -2.03 -12.02
N SER A 23 10.14 -1.22 -12.89
CA SER A 23 10.87 -0.40 -13.85
C SER A 23 11.74 0.67 -13.19
N SER A 24 11.38 1.10 -11.99
CA SER A 24 12.13 2.10 -11.20
C SER A 24 13.42 1.54 -10.58
N ILE A 25 13.59 0.21 -10.57
CA ILE A 25 14.76 -0.47 -9.99
C ILE A 25 15.27 -1.61 -10.88
N ALA A 26 14.72 -1.77 -12.08
CA ALA A 26 15.04 -2.89 -12.97
C ALA A 26 16.47 -2.80 -13.47
N ASP A 27 17.24 -3.85 -13.21
CA ASP A 27 18.52 -4.09 -13.84
C ASP A 27 18.34 -5.19 -14.92
N PRO A 28 18.46 -4.86 -16.21
CA PRO A 28 18.25 -5.84 -17.29
C PRO A 28 19.25 -6.99 -17.29
N SER A 29 20.28 -6.92 -16.48
CA SER A 29 21.30 -7.97 -16.33
C SER A 29 20.89 -9.08 -15.37
N ILE A 30 19.83 -8.89 -14.58
CA ILE A 30 19.37 -9.86 -13.58
C ILE A 30 18.05 -10.55 -13.98
N SER A 31 17.85 -11.76 -13.48
CA SER A 31 16.59 -12.50 -13.71
C SER A 31 15.40 -11.83 -13.00
N LYS A 32 14.17 -12.08 -13.50
CA LYS A 32 12.94 -11.58 -12.86
C LYS A 32 12.84 -11.91 -11.37
N ASP A 33 13.24 -13.11 -10.97
CA ASP A 33 13.25 -13.50 -9.56
C ASP A 33 14.28 -12.70 -8.75
N ALA A 34 15.42 -12.39 -9.36
CA ALA A 34 16.44 -11.56 -8.72
C ALA A 34 16.02 -10.09 -8.66
N GLU A 35 15.31 -9.57 -9.68
CA GLU A 35 14.69 -8.24 -9.67
C GLU A 35 13.69 -8.11 -8.54
N TYR A 36 12.80 -9.08 -8.38
CA TYR A 36 11.80 -9.09 -7.31
C TYR A 36 12.46 -9.09 -5.92
N ARG A 37 13.50 -9.89 -5.73
CA ARG A 37 14.28 -9.93 -4.49
C ARG A 37 15.05 -8.63 -4.26
N LEU A 38 15.60 -8.04 -5.32
CA LEU A 38 16.30 -6.76 -5.24
C LEU A 38 15.33 -5.64 -4.86
N MET A 39 14.12 -5.64 -5.43
CA MET A 39 13.07 -4.70 -5.06
C MET A 39 12.70 -4.84 -3.59
N GLY A 40 12.42 -6.04 -3.09
CA GLY A 40 12.17 -6.29 -1.68
C GLY A 40 13.31 -5.78 -0.80
N LYS A 41 14.55 -6.11 -1.15
CA LYS A 41 15.72 -5.66 -0.40
C LYS A 41 15.91 -4.14 -0.42
N ARG A 42 15.67 -3.48 -1.56
CA ARG A 42 15.76 -2.02 -1.69
C ARG A 42 14.60 -1.31 -1.00
N MET A 43 13.45 -1.96 -0.88
CA MET A 43 12.26 -1.44 -0.21
C MET A 43 12.22 -1.73 1.31
N GLY A 44 13.38 -1.96 1.93
CA GLY A 44 13.55 -1.95 3.37
C GLY A 44 13.36 -3.28 4.08
N ASN A 45 13.09 -4.35 3.35
CA ASN A 45 13.00 -5.69 3.95
C ASN A 45 14.20 -6.55 3.52
N SER A 46 14.80 -7.24 4.46
CA SER A 46 15.86 -8.23 4.20
C SER A 46 15.31 -9.53 3.62
N SER A 47 14.01 -9.78 3.77
CA SER A 47 13.27 -10.86 3.13
C SER A 47 12.72 -10.42 1.76
N VAL A 48 12.20 -11.35 0.99
CA VAL A 48 11.70 -11.14 -0.36
C VAL A 48 10.44 -10.27 -0.42
N ASP A 49 9.83 -9.98 0.73
CA ASP A 49 8.47 -9.47 0.81
C ASP A 49 8.41 -8.11 1.50
N VAL A 50 7.90 -7.08 0.84
CA VAL A 50 7.54 -5.79 1.44
C VAL A 50 6.08 -5.50 1.15
N PRO A 51 5.16 -6.33 1.65
CA PRO A 51 3.77 -6.26 1.24
C PRO A 51 3.11 -4.93 1.62
N TRP A 52 3.45 -4.37 2.76
CA TRP A 52 2.80 -3.17 3.27
C TRP A 52 2.98 -1.93 2.36
N TRP A 53 4.19 -1.70 1.81
CA TRP A 53 4.45 -0.55 0.94
C TRP A 53 4.21 -0.89 -0.53
N MET A 54 4.86 -1.94 -1.02
CA MET A 54 4.76 -2.37 -2.41
C MET A 54 3.32 -2.69 -2.81
N GLU A 55 2.65 -3.52 -2.02
CA GLU A 55 1.27 -3.91 -2.26
C GLU A 55 0.29 -2.80 -1.88
N GLY A 56 0.59 -2.06 -0.81
CA GLY A 56 -0.24 -0.93 -0.40
C GLY A 56 -0.33 0.14 -1.48
N THR A 57 0.79 0.51 -2.11
CA THR A 57 0.79 1.46 -3.24
C THR A 57 0.07 0.88 -4.46
N ALA A 58 0.28 -0.40 -4.79
CA ALA A 58 -0.40 -1.04 -5.90
C ALA A 58 -1.93 -1.13 -5.68
N VAL A 59 -2.39 -1.43 -4.46
CA VAL A 59 -3.82 -1.41 -4.12
C VAL A 59 -4.39 0.00 -4.24
N TYR A 60 -3.76 0.99 -3.63
CA TYR A 60 -4.24 2.38 -3.67
C TYR A 60 -4.33 2.89 -5.11
N PHE A 61 -3.25 2.82 -5.87
CA PHE A 61 -3.20 3.33 -7.23
C PHE A 61 -4.02 2.50 -8.23
N GLY A 62 -4.17 1.19 -7.99
CA GLY A 62 -5.07 0.36 -8.78
C GLY A 62 -6.50 0.85 -8.74
N HIS A 63 -7.01 1.27 -7.57
CA HIS A 63 -8.34 1.88 -7.43
C HIS A 63 -8.37 3.33 -7.87
N TYR A 64 -7.34 4.11 -7.55
CA TYR A 64 -7.23 5.52 -7.96
C TYR A 64 -7.26 5.67 -9.49
N PHE A 65 -6.42 4.93 -10.21
CA PHE A 65 -6.40 4.97 -11.68
C PHE A 65 -7.64 4.35 -12.31
N TYR A 66 -8.26 3.38 -11.62
CA TYR A 66 -9.54 2.86 -12.09
C TYR A 66 -10.61 3.93 -12.09
N ASP A 67 -10.69 4.78 -11.07
CA ASP A 67 -11.66 5.88 -11.01
C ASP A 67 -11.46 6.92 -12.12
N GLN A 68 -10.26 7.01 -12.72
CA GLN A 68 -9.99 7.87 -13.88
C GLN A 68 -10.47 7.28 -15.22
N GLN A 69 -10.91 6.02 -15.25
CA GLN A 69 -11.32 5.38 -16.50
C GLN A 69 -12.77 5.74 -16.87
N PRO A 70 -13.09 5.96 -18.16
CA PRO A 70 -14.46 6.28 -18.60
C PRO A 70 -15.50 5.22 -18.25
N VAL A 71 -15.06 4.00 -17.96
CA VAL A 71 -15.89 2.83 -17.63
C VAL A 71 -15.89 2.51 -16.15
N ALA A 72 -15.29 3.38 -15.33
CA ALA A 72 -15.19 3.18 -13.89
C ALA A 72 -16.57 3.12 -13.22
N VAL A 73 -16.63 2.33 -12.17
CA VAL A 73 -17.68 2.52 -11.15
C VAL A 73 -17.22 3.69 -10.30
N ALA A 74 -17.99 4.74 -10.27
CA ALA A 74 -17.64 5.95 -9.52
C ALA A 74 -17.25 5.63 -8.08
N ASN A 75 -16.23 6.32 -7.61
CA ASN A 75 -15.73 6.23 -6.23
C ASN A 75 -15.24 4.84 -5.83
N SER A 76 -14.56 4.11 -6.71
CA SER A 76 -14.02 2.79 -6.42
C SER A 76 -13.03 2.84 -5.25
N LEU A 77 -12.10 3.79 -5.27
CA LEU A 77 -11.15 4.00 -4.18
C LEU A 77 -11.87 4.29 -2.86
N TYR A 78 -12.78 5.27 -2.85
CA TYR A 78 -13.54 5.62 -1.65
C TYR A 78 -14.30 4.41 -1.08
N ASN A 79 -15.01 3.68 -1.94
CA ASN A 79 -15.79 2.52 -1.52
C ASN A 79 -14.92 1.39 -0.95
N GLU A 80 -13.75 1.16 -1.53
CA GLU A 80 -12.84 0.13 -1.06
C GLU A 80 -12.22 0.51 0.28
N MET A 81 -11.75 1.75 0.43
CA MET A 81 -11.19 2.26 1.68
C MET A 81 -12.23 2.28 2.81
N HIS A 82 -13.48 2.71 2.50
CA HIS A 82 -14.60 2.60 3.43
C HIS A 82 -14.80 1.15 3.90
N ARG A 83 -14.79 0.18 2.96
CA ARG A 83 -15.01 -1.22 3.28
C ARG A 83 -13.94 -1.78 4.22
N TYR A 84 -12.67 -1.36 4.06
CA TYR A 84 -11.59 -1.77 4.96
C TYR A 84 -11.80 -1.28 6.41
N LEU A 85 -12.43 -0.11 6.58
CA LEU A 85 -12.72 0.45 7.92
C LEU A 85 -13.97 -0.13 8.59
N THR A 86 -14.90 -0.71 7.83
CA THR A 86 -16.26 -0.95 8.33
C THR A 86 -16.70 -2.40 8.30
N THR A 87 -15.98 -3.25 7.57
CA THR A 87 -16.41 -4.66 7.41
C THR A 87 -15.30 -5.63 7.78
N ASP A 88 -15.67 -6.83 8.19
CA ASP A 88 -14.75 -7.96 8.24
C ASP A 88 -14.41 -8.38 6.81
N TYR A 89 -13.43 -7.69 6.24
CA TYR A 89 -13.04 -7.85 4.85
C TYR A 89 -12.61 -9.28 4.51
N ASN A 90 -11.92 -9.92 5.43
CA ASN A 90 -11.39 -11.27 5.25
C ASN A 90 -12.44 -12.36 5.52
N GLY A 91 -13.58 -12.02 6.12
CA GLY A 91 -14.63 -12.97 6.49
C GLY A 91 -14.16 -14.00 7.53
N ASN A 92 -13.17 -13.66 8.34
CA ASN A 92 -12.54 -14.54 9.32
C ASN A 92 -13.00 -14.29 10.77
N GLY A 93 -13.98 -13.41 10.98
CA GLY A 93 -14.50 -13.04 12.29
C GLY A 93 -13.62 -12.10 13.11
N LYS A 94 -12.55 -11.57 12.52
CA LYS A 94 -11.58 -10.69 13.20
C LYS A 94 -11.89 -9.19 13.05
N GLY A 95 -12.98 -8.85 12.35
CA GLY A 95 -13.45 -7.47 12.19
C GLY A 95 -12.74 -6.68 11.07
N PRO A 96 -12.90 -5.34 11.07
CA PRO A 96 -12.28 -4.44 10.13
C PRO A 96 -10.74 -4.53 10.11
N ILE A 97 -10.13 -4.08 9.00
CA ILE A 97 -8.66 -4.16 8.82
C ILE A 97 -7.86 -3.44 9.92
N PRO A 98 -8.26 -2.22 10.38
CA PRO A 98 -7.54 -1.58 11.49
C PRO A 98 -7.57 -2.40 12.79
N ASP A 99 -8.68 -3.07 13.09
CA ASP A 99 -8.79 -3.93 14.28
C ASP A 99 -7.88 -5.16 14.17
N GLN A 100 -7.82 -5.76 12.97
CA GLN A 100 -6.91 -6.87 12.71
C GLN A 100 -5.44 -6.43 12.80
N TYR A 101 -5.10 -5.28 12.25
CA TYR A 101 -3.76 -4.70 12.35
C TYR A 101 -3.40 -4.36 13.82
N LYS A 102 -4.34 -3.78 14.55
CA LYS A 102 -4.16 -3.52 15.99
C LYS A 102 -3.84 -4.80 16.77
N ALA A 103 -4.51 -5.89 16.48
CA ALA A 103 -4.23 -7.18 17.13
C ALA A 103 -2.80 -7.68 16.85
N TYR A 104 -2.28 -7.52 15.63
CA TYR A 104 -0.86 -7.80 15.33
C TYR A 104 0.08 -6.89 16.11
N ARG A 105 -0.18 -5.60 16.11
CA ARG A 105 0.60 -4.60 16.85
C ARG A 105 0.65 -4.89 18.36
N ASP A 106 -0.50 -5.23 18.95
CA ASP A 106 -0.62 -5.58 20.36
C ASP A 106 0.14 -6.88 20.70
N SER A 107 0.37 -7.75 19.70
CA SER A 107 1.21 -8.95 19.84
C SER A 107 2.70 -8.70 19.56
N GLY A 108 3.09 -7.47 19.23
CA GLY A 108 4.46 -7.07 18.96
C GLY A 108 4.89 -7.15 17.49
N THR A 109 3.96 -7.44 16.56
CA THR A 109 4.25 -7.47 15.12
C THR A 109 3.98 -6.10 14.51
N THR A 110 5.00 -5.47 13.97
CA THR A 110 4.87 -4.16 13.31
C THR A 110 4.35 -4.31 11.87
N MET A 111 3.89 -3.21 11.26
CA MET A 111 3.42 -3.22 9.88
C MET A 111 4.49 -3.73 8.89
N THR A 112 5.76 -3.43 9.16
CA THR A 112 6.90 -3.83 8.33
C THR A 112 7.25 -5.31 8.43
N GLU A 113 6.71 -6.02 9.40
CA GLU A 113 6.93 -7.44 9.64
C GLU A 113 5.78 -8.32 9.13
N LEU A 114 4.66 -7.71 8.74
CA LEU A 114 3.55 -8.44 8.11
C LEU A 114 4.04 -9.07 6.80
N SER A 115 3.79 -10.35 6.62
CA SER A 115 4.34 -11.16 5.53
C SER A 115 3.29 -11.57 4.49
N PHE A 116 3.73 -12.15 3.37
CA PHE A 116 2.85 -12.79 2.38
C PHE A 116 2.25 -14.12 2.88
N GLU A 117 2.74 -14.64 3.96
CA GLU A 117 2.25 -15.91 4.51
C GLU A 117 0.99 -15.70 5.34
N SER A 118 0.05 -16.63 5.23
CA SER A 118 -1.19 -16.66 6.02
C SER A 118 -2.13 -15.44 5.85
N ASP A 119 -2.89 -15.15 6.89
CA ASP A 119 -3.85 -14.02 6.96
C ASP A 119 -3.14 -12.65 6.98
N GLU A 120 -1.86 -12.58 7.33
CA GLU A 120 -1.08 -11.35 7.44
C GLU A 120 -1.02 -10.58 6.14
N LYS A 121 -0.84 -11.26 4.99
CA LYS A 121 -0.83 -10.61 3.67
C LYS A 121 -2.09 -9.78 3.44
N ASN A 122 -3.24 -10.30 3.82
CA ASN A 122 -4.50 -9.60 3.64
C ASN A 122 -4.59 -8.32 4.46
N VAL A 123 -3.97 -8.29 5.64
CA VAL A 123 -3.86 -7.10 6.47
C VAL A 123 -2.80 -6.16 5.88
N ALA A 124 -1.63 -6.67 5.52
CA ALA A 124 -0.52 -5.89 4.95
C ALA A 124 -0.93 -5.09 3.71
N TYR A 125 -1.62 -5.71 2.75
CA TYR A 125 -2.13 -5.07 1.53
C TYR A 125 -3.03 -3.87 1.83
N ARG A 126 -3.94 -4.03 2.77
CA ARG A 126 -5.02 -3.06 3.01
C ARG A 126 -4.62 -1.98 4.00
N ILE A 127 -3.88 -2.35 5.04
CA ILE A 127 -3.33 -1.35 5.95
C ILE A 127 -2.23 -0.54 5.25
N GLY A 128 -1.47 -1.19 4.36
CA GLY A 128 -0.52 -0.51 3.48
C GLY A 128 -1.22 0.50 2.55
N ALA A 129 -2.37 0.14 1.96
CA ALA A 129 -3.15 1.08 1.15
C ALA A 129 -3.65 2.28 1.97
N TRP A 130 -4.06 2.07 3.22
CA TRP A 130 -4.42 3.16 4.14
C TRP A 130 -3.22 4.03 4.52
N PHE A 131 -2.05 3.43 4.72
CA PHE A 131 -0.82 4.18 4.94
C PHE A 131 -0.46 5.04 3.72
N VAL A 132 -0.61 4.51 2.51
CA VAL A 132 -0.40 5.28 1.27
C VAL A 132 -1.40 6.42 1.15
N ALA A 133 -2.69 6.19 1.45
CA ALA A 133 -3.68 7.25 1.49
C ALA A 133 -3.27 8.38 2.47
N PHE A 134 -2.81 8.01 3.65
CA PHE A 134 -2.30 8.95 4.65
C PHE A 134 -1.10 9.74 4.12
N MET A 135 -0.14 9.09 3.48
CA MET A 135 1.02 9.76 2.87
C MET A 135 0.63 10.69 1.71
N VAL A 136 -0.34 10.27 0.89
CA VAL A 136 -0.88 11.11 -0.20
C VAL A 136 -1.58 12.35 0.33
N ASP A 137 -2.31 12.25 1.44
CA ASP A 137 -2.92 13.40 2.11
C ASP A 137 -1.87 14.42 2.60
N GLN A 138 -0.75 13.93 3.12
CA GLN A 138 0.33 14.80 3.64
C GLN A 138 1.17 15.45 2.54
N PHE A 139 1.43 14.75 1.44
CA PHE A 139 2.47 15.12 0.47
C PHE A 139 1.98 15.27 -0.97
N GLY A 140 0.79 14.78 -1.26
CA GLY A 140 0.30 14.65 -2.63
C GLY A 140 0.81 13.40 -3.36
N ILE A 141 0.14 13.07 -4.44
CA ILE A 141 0.41 11.88 -5.25
C ILE A 141 1.81 11.90 -5.86
N ASP A 142 2.25 13.07 -6.34
CA ASP A 142 3.53 13.21 -7.05
C ASP A 142 4.70 12.77 -6.16
N LYS A 143 4.61 12.97 -4.85
CA LYS A 143 5.65 12.53 -3.91
C LYS A 143 5.80 11.01 -3.82
N ILE A 144 4.74 10.26 -4.05
CA ILE A 144 4.86 8.80 -4.12
C ILE A 144 5.63 8.38 -5.39
N PHE A 145 5.42 9.09 -6.50
CA PHE A 145 6.18 8.84 -7.74
C PHE A 145 7.64 9.30 -7.59
N ASP A 146 7.91 10.49 -7.01
CA ASP A 146 9.27 10.96 -6.70
C ASP A 146 10.05 9.91 -5.86
N PHE A 147 9.37 9.22 -4.94
CA PHE A 147 9.97 8.15 -4.16
C PHE A 147 10.48 7.02 -5.05
N TYR A 148 9.63 6.52 -5.96
CA TYR A 148 10.02 5.43 -6.85
C TYR A 148 11.10 5.85 -7.85
N GLU A 149 11.00 7.04 -8.42
CA GLU A 149 11.97 7.57 -9.38
C GLU A 149 13.37 7.73 -8.78
N GLY A 150 13.45 8.13 -7.51
CA GLY A 150 14.74 8.28 -6.82
C GLY A 150 15.30 7.00 -6.19
N LEU A 151 14.53 5.91 -6.17
CA LEU A 151 14.88 4.70 -5.40
C LEU A 151 16.17 4.01 -5.90
N GLU A 152 16.40 4.00 -7.20
CA GLU A 152 17.60 3.40 -7.78
C GLU A 152 18.86 4.15 -7.32
N GLU A 153 18.86 5.48 -7.43
CA GLU A 153 20.02 6.33 -7.07
C GLU A 153 20.31 6.34 -5.57
N ALA A 154 19.26 6.28 -4.75
CA ALA A 154 19.38 6.30 -3.30
C ALA A 154 20.03 5.03 -2.71
N GLY A 155 20.00 3.93 -3.44
CA GLY A 155 20.63 2.66 -3.07
C GLY A 155 19.95 1.91 -1.91
N SER A 156 18.99 2.53 -1.20
CA SER A 156 18.18 1.85 -0.19
C SER A 156 16.80 2.50 -0.04
N PHE A 157 15.83 1.69 0.35
CA PHE A 157 14.48 2.15 0.70
C PHE A 157 14.50 3.28 1.73
N GLU A 158 15.19 3.08 2.84
CA GLU A 158 15.21 4.03 3.95
C GLU A 158 15.82 5.38 3.55
N THR A 159 16.94 5.34 2.82
CA THR A 159 17.58 6.57 2.35
C THR A 159 16.64 7.38 1.47
N GLN A 160 15.98 6.71 0.52
CA GLN A 160 15.03 7.37 -0.37
C GLN A 160 13.76 7.82 0.37
N PHE A 161 13.29 7.01 1.33
CA PHE A 161 12.11 7.36 2.10
C PHE A 161 12.31 8.64 2.90
N VAL A 162 13.44 8.74 3.61
CA VAL A 162 13.82 9.96 4.35
C VAL A 162 14.03 11.16 3.41
N ALA A 163 14.69 10.96 2.27
CA ALA A 163 14.93 12.02 1.30
C ALA A 163 13.62 12.59 0.72
N THR A 164 12.63 11.71 0.49
CA THR A 164 11.34 12.10 -0.10
C THR A 164 10.38 12.67 0.92
N PHE A 165 10.28 12.06 2.12
CA PHE A 165 9.22 12.34 3.09
C PHE A 165 9.72 13.00 4.39
N GLY A 166 11.02 13.23 4.54
CA GLY A 166 11.62 13.97 5.64
C GLY A 166 11.80 13.22 6.96
N LYS A 167 11.21 12.03 7.10
CA LYS A 167 11.34 11.14 8.27
C LYS A 167 11.50 9.69 7.82
N SER A 168 11.96 8.82 8.71
CA SER A 168 11.99 7.37 8.49
C SER A 168 10.58 6.80 8.28
N HIS A 169 10.50 5.67 7.59
CA HIS A 169 9.22 4.97 7.44
C HIS A 169 8.64 4.54 8.78
N THR A 170 9.48 4.19 9.76
CA THR A 170 9.02 3.80 11.10
C THR A 170 8.43 4.98 11.88
N GLU A 171 8.97 6.19 11.73
CA GLU A 171 8.39 7.39 12.33
C GLU A 171 7.03 7.72 11.69
N TRP A 172 6.92 7.61 10.36
CA TRP A 172 5.65 7.81 9.66
C TRP A 172 4.61 6.73 9.99
N ILE A 173 5.02 5.48 10.21
CA ILE A 173 4.13 4.42 10.69
C ILE A 173 3.60 4.77 12.10
N SER A 174 4.43 5.32 12.97
CA SER A 174 3.98 5.77 14.30
C SER A 174 2.94 6.91 14.20
N ASP A 175 3.15 7.88 13.30
CA ASP A 175 2.18 8.95 13.05
C ASP A 175 0.87 8.39 12.46
N PHE A 176 0.97 7.41 11.58
CA PHE A 176 -0.17 6.71 11.00
C PHE A 176 -0.94 5.88 12.03
N ASP A 177 -0.26 5.23 12.95
CA ASP A 177 -0.90 4.51 14.05
C ASP A 177 -1.76 5.45 14.90
N ALA A 178 -1.26 6.66 15.17
CA ALA A 178 -2.05 7.69 15.83
C ALA A 178 -3.23 8.20 14.98
N PHE A 179 -3.05 8.29 13.65
CA PHE A 179 -4.14 8.62 12.71
C PHE A 179 -5.24 7.55 12.70
N LEU A 180 -4.91 6.27 12.81
CA LEU A 180 -5.90 5.19 12.85
C LEU A 180 -6.84 5.24 14.06
N GLU A 181 -6.45 5.90 15.15
CA GLU A 181 -7.28 6.10 16.33
C GLU A 181 -8.31 7.24 16.15
N LYS A 182 -8.24 8.02 15.06
CA LYS A 182 -9.21 9.10 14.79
C LYS A 182 -10.60 8.55 14.46
N PRO A 183 -11.67 9.39 14.63
CA PRO A 183 -13.01 9.05 14.19
C PRO A 183 -13.08 8.64 12.72
N TYR A 184 -14.08 7.84 12.38
CA TYR A 184 -14.29 7.34 11.02
C TYR A 184 -14.34 8.49 9.98
N GLU A 185 -15.06 9.56 10.28
CA GLU A 185 -15.25 10.70 9.38
C GLU A 185 -13.93 11.39 9.06
N GLU A 186 -13.06 11.54 10.07
CA GLU A 186 -11.74 12.14 9.87
C GLU A 186 -10.82 11.23 9.04
N LYS A 187 -10.91 9.92 9.24
CA LYS A 187 -10.17 8.97 8.40
C LYS A 187 -10.63 9.01 6.96
N MET A 188 -11.93 9.02 6.71
CA MET A 188 -12.47 9.05 5.35
C MET A 188 -12.28 10.39 4.63
N ALA A 189 -12.08 11.48 5.37
CA ALA A 189 -11.91 12.82 4.79
C ALA A 189 -10.65 12.96 3.91
N ILE A 190 -9.63 12.10 4.10
CA ILE A 190 -8.42 12.10 3.29
C ILE A 190 -8.57 11.35 1.97
N ILE A 191 -9.66 10.62 1.77
CA ILE A 191 -9.88 9.83 0.55
C ILE A 191 -10.59 10.69 -0.48
N PRO A 192 -10.05 10.83 -1.71
CA PRO A 192 -10.73 11.54 -2.80
C PRO A 192 -12.10 10.92 -3.09
N SER A 193 -13.11 11.78 -3.26
CA SER A 193 -14.51 11.40 -3.55
C SER A 193 -14.92 11.81 -4.97
#